data_d57e2355fe747b945eac3e091fdef46b
#
_entry.id   d57e2355fe747b945eac3e091fdef46b
#
_cell.length_a   1.000
_cell.length_b   1.000
_cell.length_c   1.000
_cell.angle_alpha   90.00
_cell.angle_beta   90.00
_cell.angle_gamma   90.00
#
_symmetry.space_group_name_H-M   'P 1'
#
loop_
_entity.id
_entity.type
_entity.pdbx_description
1 polymer ?
#
loop_
_entity_poly.entity_id
_entity_poly.type
_entity_poly.pdbx_seq_one_letter_code
_entity_poly.pdbx_strand_id
1 'polypeptide(L)'
;TGDGSTATFAYQFKIIQDSDLQVFIRTNSTGAESAAKVLGTDYSMTGAGVATGGAVTFLSGKIPTSGQTVVLRRNVPKTQVIDYIANDPFPAETHEEGLDRGIMVAQQNFEEVERSIKLSKTNTMSSTEFTVGATERANKVLSFDSTGELSVTQELGTFKGNSATTTTAAYVVRDIVKGTTAAQLNNIYICI
;
A
#
# COMPACT_ATOMS: atom_id res chain seq x y z
N THR A 1 -9.07 -13.56 -10.92
CA THR A 1 -9.46 -12.59 -11.97
C THR A 1 -10.93 -12.75 -12.25
N GLY A 2 -11.65 -11.64 -12.34
CA GLY A 2 -13.06 -11.62 -12.73
C GLY A 2 -13.24 -11.95 -14.22
N ASP A 3 -14.40 -12.46 -14.57
CA ASP A 3 -14.81 -12.76 -15.95
C ASP A 3 -16.26 -12.31 -16.24
N GLY A 4 -16.91 -11.69 -15.24
CA GLY A 4 -18.30 -11.27 -15.30
C GLY A 4 -19.31 -12.40 -15.01
N SER A 5 -18.87 -13.62 -14.82
CA SER A 5 -19.72 -14.80 -14.60
C SER A 5 -19.38 -15.55 -13.33
N THR A 6 -18.11 -15.69 -13.01
CA THR A 6 -17.63 -16.37 -11.79
C THR A 6 -17.93 -15.52 -10.57
N ALA A 7 -18.82 -16.00 -9.73
CA ALA A 7 -19.20 -15.31 -8.49
C ALA A 7 -18.36 -15.73 -7.29
N THR A 8 -17.80 -16.96 -7.27
CA THR A 8 -17.15 -17.54 -6.08
C THR A 8 -15.63 -17.59 -6.24
N PHE A 9 -14.92 -17.09 -5.22
CA PHE A 9 -13.45 -17.01 -5.15
C PHE A 9 -12.99 -17.63 -3.84
N ALA A 10 -12.15 -18.66 -3.92
CA ALA A 10 -11.60 -19.33 -2.76
C ALA A 10 -10.44 -18.54 -2.13
N TYR A 11 -10.27 -18.67 -0.81
CA TYR A 11 -9.07 -18.29 -0.09
C TYR A 11 -8.53 -19.50 0.70
N GLN A 12 -7.21 -19.57 0.90
CA GLN A 12 -6.52 -20.75 1.45
C GLN A 12 -5.77 -20.43 2.74
N PHE A 13 -6.31 -19.53 3.54
CA PHE A 13 -5.74 -19.18 4.85
C PHE A 13 -6.81 -19.15 5.93
N LYS A 14 -6.45 -19.47 7.16
CA LYS A 14 -7.36 -19.45 8.31
C LYS A 14 -7.74 -17.99 8.63
N ILE A 15 -9.01 -17.76 8.88
CA ILE A 15 -9.57 -16.61 9.59
C ILE A 15 -10.36 -17.16 10.78
N ILE A 16 -10.53 -16.37 11.84
CA ILE A 16 -11.24 -16.82 13.03
C ILE A 16 -12.73 -16.45 12.91
N GLN A 17 -13.02 -15.27 12.44
CA GLN A 17 -14.37 -14.75 12.24
C GLN A 17 -14.49 -14.04 10.89
N ASP A 18 -15.72 -13.86 10.42
CA ASP A 18 -15.99 -13.28 9.10
C ASP A 18 -15.43 -11.85 8.95
N SER A 19 -15.39 -11.06 10.02
CA SER A 19 -14.83 -9.70 10.02
C SER A 19 -13.30 -9.66 9.86
N ASP A 20 -12.62 -10.80 10.00
CA ASP A 20 -11.17 -10.89 9.78
C ASP A 20 -10.79 -10.95 8.28
N LEU A 21 -11.78 -11.01 7.37
CA LEU A 21 -11.55 -10.97 5.94
C LEU A 21 -11.97 -9.64 5.34
N GLN A 22 -11.08 -9.01 4.60
CA GLN A 22 -11.37 -7.86 3.77
C GLN A 22 -11.34 -8.25 2.29
N VAL A 23 -12.33 -7.76 1.54
CA VAL A 23 -12.49 -8.03 0.12
C VAL A 23 -12.41 -6.72 -0.65
N PHE A 24 -11.53 -6.67 -1.66
CA PHE A 24 -11.37 -5.52 -2.55
C PHE A 24 -11.44 -5.98 -4.00
N ILE A 25 -11.73 -5.05 -4.89
CA ILE A 25 -11.61 -5.23 -6.32
C ILE A 25 -10.51 -4.31 -6.85
N ARG A 26 -9.51 -4.88 -7.49
CA ARG A 26 -8.44 -4.13 -8.16
C ARG A 26 -8.72 -4.07 -9.66
N THR A 27 -8.66 -2.87 -10.23
CA THR A 27 -8.70 -2.66 -11.68
C THR A 27 -7.32 -2.94 -12.27
N ASN A 28 -7.21 -3.91 -13.18
CA ASN A 28 -5.92 -4.40 -13.67
C ASN A 28 -5.15 -3.36 -14.50
N SER A 29 -5.86 -2.52 -15.27
CA SER A 29 -5.23 -1.51 -16.13
C SER A 29 -4.60 -0.34 -15.37
N THR A 30 -5.11 -0.01 -14.19
CA THR A 30 -4.64 1.12 -13.38
C THR A 30 -3.96 0.71 -12.09
N GLY A 31 -4.16 -0.55 -11.64
CA GLY A 31 -3.75 -1.02 -10.33
C GLY A 31 -4.58 -0.47 -9.16
N ALA A 32 -5.59 0.36 -9.45
CA ALA A 32 -6.40 0.99 -8.40
C ALA A 32 -7.28 -0.05 -7.69
N GLU A 33 -7.30 0.00 -6.37
CA GLU A 33 -8.19 -0.79 -5.51
C GLU A 33 -9.47 -0.02 -5.18
N SER A 34 -10.59 -0.72 -5.14
CA SER A 34 -11.87 -0.17 -4.67
C SER A 34 -11.84 0.09 -3.15
N ALA A 35 -12.86 0.76 -2.63
CA ALA A 35 -13.19 0.64 -1.22
C ALA A 35 -13.45 -0.83 -0.86
N ALA A 36 -13.29 -1.20 0.42
CA ALA A 36 -13.60 -2.53 0.92
C ALA A 36 -15.06 -2.89 0.61
N LYS A 37 -15.30 -4.10 0.12
CA LYS A 37 -16.64 -4.63 -0.12
C LYS A 37 -17.31 -4.98 1.19
N VAL A 38 -18.62 -4.91 1.23
CA VAL A 38 -19.42 -5.08 2.44
C VAL A 38 -20.06 -6.47 2.48
N LEU A 39 -19.76 -7.24 3.53
CA LEU A 39 -20.39 -8.53 3.80
C LEU A 39 -21.91 -8.38 3.92
N GLY A 40 -22.66 -9.28 3.29
CA GLY A 40 -24.11 -9.26 3.23
C GLY A 40 -24.72 -8.28 2.21
N THR A 41 -23.93 -7.33 1.68
CA THR A 41 -24.38 -6.37 0.65
C THR A 41 -23.72 -6.61 -0.70
N ASP A 42 -22.42 -6.84 -0.72
CA ASP A 42 -21.66 -7.09 -1.95
C ASP A 42 -21.35 -8.58 -2.12
N TYR A 43 -21.16 -9.31 -1.03
CA TYR A 43 -20.79 -10.72 -1.03
C TYR A 43 -21.29 -11.46 0.22
N SER A 44 -21.32 -12.78 0.13
CA SER A 44 -21.36 -13.71 1.26
C SER A 44 -20.05 -14.48 1.36
N MET A 45 -19.81 -15.14 2.50
CA MET A 45 -18.60 -15.92 2.66
C MET A 45 -18.81 -17.15 3.54
N THR A 46 -17.85 -18.07 3.48
CA THR A 46 -17.78 -19.28 4.30
C THR A 46 -16.34 -19.51 4.74
N GLY A 47 -16.12 -20.39 5.73
CA GLY A 47 -14.79 -20.85 6.12
C GLY A 47 -14.17 -20.13 7.32
N ALA A 48 -14.90 -19.29 8.07
CA ALA A 48 -14.44 -18.81 9.38
C ALA A 48 -14.19 -20.01 10.33
N GLY A 49 -13.08 -19.99 11.04
CA GLY A 49 -12.62 -21.09 11.90
C GLY A 49 -11.99 -22.29 11.16
N VAL A 50 -12.04 -22.33 9.83
CA VAL A 50 -11.54 -23.45 9.02
C VAL A 50 -10.07 -23.22 8.65
N ALA A 51 -9.19 -24.17 9.02
CA ALA A 51 -7.74 -24.04 8.81
C ALA A 51 -7.35 -23.93 7.32
N THR A 52 -8.10 -24.57 6.42
CA THR A 52 -7.85 -24.57 4.97
C THR A 52 -8.45 -23.36 4.24
N GLY A 53 -9.10 -22.45 4.97
CA GLY A 53 -9.76 -21.29 4.40
C GLY A 53 -11.21 -21.57 3.99
N GLY A 54 -11.69 -20.78 3.01
CA GLY A 54 -13.07 -20.82 2.58
C GLY A 54 -13.29 -20.16 1.22
N ALA A 55 -14.46 -19.56 1.03
CA ALA A 55 -14.80 -18.89 -0.21
C ALA A 55 -15.62 -17.61 0.04
N VAL A 56 -15.42 -16.64 -0.85
CA VAL A 56 -16.23 -15.43 -1.00
C VAL A 56 -17.10 -15.59 -2.24
N THR A 57 -18.40 -15.37 -2.10
CA THR A 57 -19.36 -15.44 -3.21
C THR A 57 -20.02 -14.07 -3.39
N PHE A 58 -19.74 -13.41 -4.50
CA PHE A 58 -20.36 -12.12 -4.84
C PHE A 58 -21.84 -12.26 -5.15
N LEU A 59 -22.62 -11.31 -4.66
CA LEU A 59 -24.06 -11.27 -4.92
C LEU A 59 -24.36 -10.83 -6.36
N SER A 60 -25.59 -11.09 -6.81
CA SER A 60 -26.05 -10.68 -8.13
C SER A 60 -25.83 -9.18 -8.37
N GLY A 61 -25.29 -8.83 -9.53
CA GLY A 61 -24.94 -7.46 -9.90
C GLY A 61 -23.64 -6.92 -9.25
N LYS A 62 -22.93 -7.76 -8.48
CA LYS A 62 -21.67 -7.42 -7.83
C LYS A 62 -20.47 -8.24 -8.33
N ILE A 63 -20.73 -9.16 -9.26
CA ILE A 63 -19.73 -10.09 -9.78
C ILE A 63 -18.62 -9.30 -10.49
N PRO A 64 -17.34 -9.56 -10.17
CA PRO A 64 -16.21 -8.87 -10.78
C PRO A 64 -16.13 -9.14 -12.29
N THR A 65 -16.00 -8.09 -13.07
CA THR A 65 -15.95 -8.14 -14.54
C THR A 65 -14.55 -8.47 -15.06
N SER A 66 -14.45 -8.73 -16.37
CA SER A 66 -13.15 -8.85 -17.05
C SER A 66 -12.30 -7.59 -16.84
N GLY A 67 -11.02 -7.75 -16.62
CA GLY A 67 -10.12 -6.64 -16.27
C GLY A 67 -10.06 -6.26 -14.78
N GLN A 68 -10.79 -7.01 -13.94
CA GLN A 68 -10.76 -6.85 -12.50
C GLN A 68 -10.15 -8.08 -11.80
N THR A 69 -9.54 -7.88 -10.65
CA THR A 69 -9.00 -8.94 -9.80
C THR A 69 -9.57 -8.82 -8.40
N VAL A 70 -10.09 -9.91 -7.86
CA VAL A 70 -10.51 -10.00 -6.46
C VAL A 70 -9.26 -10.10 -5.58
N VAL A 71 -9.18 -9.24 -4.59
CA VAL A 71 -8.12 -9.24 -3.58
C VAL A 71 -8.74 -9.59 -2.24
N LEU A 72 -8.29 -10.69 -1.65
CA LEU A 72 -8.75 -11.19 -0.37
C LEU A 72 -7.61 -11.04 0.64
N ARG A 73 -7.81 -10.23 1.67
CA ARG A 73 -6.82 -9.96 2.71
C ARG A 73 -7.34 -10.38 4.06
N ARG A 74 -6.49 -11.02 4.86
CA ARG A 74 -6.76 -11.18 6.28
C ARG A 74 -6.47 -9.85 7.00
N ASN A 75 -7.36 -9.47 7.91
CA ASN A 75 -7.23 -8.26 8.72
C ASN A 75 -7.72 -8.55 10.16
N VAL A 76 -6.97 -9.36 10.86
CA VAL A 76 -7.22 -9.65 12.28
C VAL A 76 -6.92 -8.39 13.10
N PRO A 77 -7.80 -7.98 14.03
CA PRO A 77 -7.55 -6.85 14.91
C PRO A 77 -6.26 -7.02 15.72
N LYS A 78 -5.49 -5.92 15.83
CA LYS A 78 -4.21 -5.88 16.58
C LYS A 78 -4.45 -5.63 18.08
N THR A 79 -5.61 -6.05 18.59
CA THR A 79 -6.01 -5.90 19.98
C THR A 79 -6.18 -7.26 20.62
N GLN A 80 -5.82 -7.37 21.91
CA GLN A 80 -6.12 -8.53 22.72
C GLN A 80 -7.63 -8.56 23.02
N VAL A 81 -8.30 -9.62 22.62
CA VAL A 81 -9.76 -9.81 22.78
C VAL A 81 -10.10 -10.95 23.75
N ILE A 82 -9.08 -11.69 24.23
CA ILE A 82 -9.25 -12.82 25.14
C ILE A 82 -9.06 -12.33 26.55
N ASP A 83 -10.05 -12.59 27.42
CA ASP A 83 -10.00 -12.33 28.84
C ASP A 83 -10.06 -13.67 29.60
N TYR A 84 -9.12 -13.89 30.50
CA TYR A 84 -9.08 -15.06 31.36
C TYR A 84 -9.63 -14.68 32.75
N ILE A 85 -10.68 -15.37 33.18
CA ILE A 85 -11.27 -15.16 34.49
C ILE A 85 -10.43 -15.91 35.55
N ALA A 86 -10.02 -15.21 36.59
CA ALA A 86 -9.23 -15.82 37.67
C ALA A 86 -10.01 -16.98 38.36
N ASN A 87 -9.36 -18.10 38.56
CA ASN A 87 -9.87 -19.34 39.16
C ASN A 87 -10.86 -20.15 38.30
N ASP A 88 -11.11 -19.76 37.03
CA ASP A 88 -11.81 -20.63 36.10
C ASP A 88 -10.92 -21.77 35.59
N PRO A 89 -11.47 -22.92 35.18
CA PRO A 89 -10.73 -23.96 34.50
C PRO A 89 -10.04 -23.39 33.26
N PHE A 90 -8.79 -23.79 33.01
CA PHE A 90 -8.00 -23.30 31.87
C PHE A 90 -8.71 -23.62 30.53
N PRO A 91 -9.12 -22.60 29.74
CA PRO A 91 -9.84 -22.83 28.50
C PRO A 91 -8.84 -23.05 27.36
N ALA A 92 -8.47 -24.31 27.10
CA ALA A 92 -7.43 -24.67 26.15
C ALA A 92 -7.70 -24.16 24.73
N GLU A 93 -8.93 -24.27 24.25
CA GLU A 93 -9.35 -23.78 22.91
C GLU A 93 -9.24 -22.26 22.79
N THR A 94 -9.64 -21.52 23.81
CA THR A 94 -9.52 -20.05 23.84
C THR A 94 -8.05 -19.63 23.87
N HIS A 95 -7.21 -20.41 24.58
CA HIS A 95 -5.77 -20.17 24.60
C HIS A 95 -5.13 -20.40 23.23
N GLU A 96 -5.49 -21.51 22.57
CA GLU A 96 -5.02 -21.82 21.20
C GLU A 96 -5.45 -20.73 20.20
N GLU A 97 -6.71 -20.26 20.27
CA GLU A 97 -7.16 -19.13 19.46
C GLU A 97 -6.33 -17.86 19.69
N GLY A 98 -5.95 -17.59 20.95
CA GLY A 98 -5.08 -16.46 21.28
C GLY A 98 -3.70 -16.55 20.64
N LEU A 99 -3.10 -17.74 20.65
CA LEU A 99 -1.83 -18.01 19.98
C LEU A 99 -1.96 -17.85 18.45
N ASP A 100 -3.01 -18.42 17.87
CA ASP A 100 -3.30 -18.30 16.43
C ASP A 100 -3.46 -16.83 16.00
N ARG A 101 -4.20 -16.02 16.78
CA ARG A 101 -4.32 -14.58 16.53
C ARG A 101 -2.98 -13.88 16.55
N GLY A 102 -2.13 -14.19 17.53
CA GLY A 102 -0.78 -13.63 17.62
C GLY A 102 0.05 -13.95 16.37
N ILE A 103 0.03 -15.19 15.90
CA ILE A 103 0.70 -15.59 14.66
C ILE A 103 0.11 -14.89 13.42
N MET A 104 -1.22 -14.79 13.34
CA MET A 104 -1.88 -14.10 12.23
C MET A 104 -1.50 -12.63 12.15
N VAL A 105 -1.45 -11.92 13.28
CA VAL A 105 -1.00 -10.52 13.35
C VAL A 105 0.48 -10.40 12.95
N ALA A 106 1.33 -11.33 13.41
CA ALA A 106 2.74 -11.35 13.01
C ALA A 106 2.90 -11.54 11.49
N GLN A 107 2.12 -12.44 10.87
CA GLN A 107 2.11 -12.63 9.41
C GLN A 107 1.63 -11.40 8.66
N GLN A 108 0.60 -10.70 9.14
CA GLN A 108 0.14 -9.44 8.55
C GLN A 108 1.23 -8.36 8.61
N ASN A 109 1.89 -8.20 9.76
CA ASN A 109 2.98 -7.25 9.92
C ASN A 109 4.18 -7.60 9.01
N PHE A 110 4.49 -8.89 8.86
CA PHE A 110 5.54 -9.35 7.96
C PHE A 110 5.23 -8.98 6.50
N GLU A 111 3.99 -9.18 6.04
CA GLU A 111 3.56 -8.80 4.69
C GLU A 111 3.68 -7.28 4.46
N GLU A 112 3.28 -6.45 5.41
CA GLU A 112 3.44 -5.00 5.34
C GLU A 112 4.91 -4.59 5.25
N VAL A 113 5.79 -5.22 6.05
CA VAL A 113 7.23 -4.98 5.99
C VAL A 113 7.82 -5.42 4.65
N GLU A 114 7.38 -6.57 4.08
CA GLU A 114 7.83 -7.03 2.76
C GLU A 114 7.45 -6.07 1.63
N ARG A 115 6.36 -5.33 1.76
CA ARG A 115 5.89 -4.31 0.80
C ARG A 115 6.49 -2.92 1.04
N SER A 116 7.23 -2.72 2.11
CA SER A 116 7.87 -1.44 2.43
C SER A 116 9.23 -1.28 1.73
N ILE A 117 9.68 -0.04 1.60
CA ILE A 117 11.07 0.25 1.22
C ILE A 117 11.92 -0.05 2.44
N LYS A 118 12.81 -1.03 2.34
CA LYS A 118 13.67 -1.47 3.44
C LYS A 118 15.12 -1.59 3.00
N LEU A 119 16.02 -1.38 3.91
CA LEU A 119 17.45 -1.59 3.69
C LEU A 119 17.79 -3.09 3.70
N SER A 120 18.81 -3.48 2.96
CA SER A 120 19.37 -4.83 3.05
C SER A 120 20.04 -5.03 4.43
N LYS A 121 20.15 -6.30 4.86
CA LYS A 121 20.79 -6.63 6.15
C LYS A 121 22.26 -6.21 6.26
N THR A 122 22.91 -5.95 5.13
CA THR A 122 24.31 -5.54 5.04
C THR A 122 24.48 -4.06 4.75
N ASN A 123 23.39 -3.29 4.72
CA ASN A 123 23.47 -1.85 4.50
C ASN A 123 24.07 -1.13 5.71
N THR A 124 24.88 -0.12 5.43
CA THR A 124 25.63 0.64 6.45
C THR A 124 25.01 1.99 6.77
N MET A 125 23.80 2.31 6.26
CA MET A 125 23.07 3.51 6.64
C MET A 125 22.87 3.54 8.14
N SER A 126 23.17 4.66 8.79
CA SER A 126 23.14 4.79 10.25
C SER A 126 21.73 5.01 10.80
N SER A 127 20.84 5.61 10.02
CA SER A 127 19.45 5.84 10.40
C SER A 127 18.51 5.76 9.19
N THR A 128 17.38 5.08 9.36
CA THR A 128 16.24 5.12 8.46
C THR A 128 15.14 6.06 8.94
N GLU A 129 15.36 6.74 10.05
CA GLU A 129 14.40 7.68 10.60
C GLU A 129 14.46 9.00 9.83
N PHE A 130 13.31 9.43 9.33
CA PHE A 130 13.16 10.65 8.58
C PHE A 130 12.81 11.80 9.54
N THR A 131 13.85 12.50 10.03
CA THR A 131 13.73 13.52 11.09
C THR A 131 13.27 14.89 10.60
N VAL A 132 13.22 15.11 9.26
CA VAL A 132 12.89 16.42 8.68
C VAL A 132 11.42 16.75 8.87
N GLY A 133 11.11 17.92 9.44
CA GLY A 133 9.77 18.40 9.73
C GLY A 133 8.91 18.65 8.48
N ALA A 134 7.59 18.70 8.65
CA ALA A 134 6.64 18.83 7.54
C ALA A 134 6.87 20.11 6.71
N THR A 135 7.17 21.23 7.37
CA THR A 135 7.44 22.52 6.70
C THR A 135 8.71 22.47 5.85
N GLU A 136 9.74 21.81 6.34
CA GLU A 136 11.03 21.72 5.63
C GLU A 136 11.00 20.74 4.46
N ARG A 137 10.18 19.68 4.53
CA ARG A 137 10.02 18.71 3.46
C ARG A 137 8.94 19.07 2.43
N ALA A 138 8.11 20.09 2.71
CA ALA A 138 7.09 20.52 1.76
C ALA A 138 7.74 20.96 0.44
N ASN A 139 7.24 20.43 -0.69
CA ASN A 139 7.76 20.66 -2.04
C ASN A 139 9.25 20.28 -2.20
N LYS A 140 9.73 19.28 -1.48
CA LYS A 140 11.07 18.71 -1.63
C LYS A 140 11.00 17.29 -2.15
N VAL A 141 12.09 16.84 -2.73
CA VAL A 141 12.27 15.46 -3.18
C VAL A 141 13.06 14.70 -2.11
N LEU A 142 12.61 13.48 -1.80
CA LEU A 142 13.36 12.55 -0.96
C LEU A 142 14.65 12.18 -1.67
N SER A 143 15.77 12.31 -0.99
CA SER A 143 17.11 12.08 -1.54
C SER A 143 18.02 11.43 -0.52
N PHE A 144 19.24 11.16 -0.93
CA PHE A 144 20.34 10.82 -0.03
C PHE A 144 21.33 11.97 -0.01
N ASP A 145 21.90 12.26 1.14
CA ASP A 145 22.95 13.26 1.29
C ASP A 145 24.32 12.74 0.81
N SER A 146 25.37 13.55 0.99
CA SER A 146 26.73 13.18 0.59
C SER A 146 27.33 11.99 1.37
N THR A 147 26.71 11.60 2.48
CA THR A 147 27.10 10.45 3.30
C THR A 147 26.25 9.20 3.02
N GLY A 148 25.21 9.35 2.19
CA GLY A 148 24.27 8.27 1.85
C GLY A 148 23.10 8.11 2.82
N GLU A 149 22.94 9.06 3.75
CA GLU A 149 21.81 9.08 4.70
C GLU A 149 20.56 9.74 4.08
N LEU A 150 19.38 9.42 4.60
CA LEU A 150 18.12 10.00 4.13
C LEU A 150 18.09 11.52 4.33
N SER A 151 17.72 12.24 3.28
CA SER A 151 17.65 13.68 3.27
C SER A 151 16.51 14.17 2.37
N VAL A 152 16.32 15.49 2.34
CA VAL A 152 15.47 16.13 1.34
C VAL A 152 16.30 17.11 0.51
N THR A 153 16.12 17.06 -0.78
CA THR A 153 16.69 18.07 -1.68
C THR A 153 15.58 18.93 -2.23
N GLN A 154 15.95 20.05 -2.81
CA GLN A 154 14.99 20.91 -3.45
C GLN A 154 14.47 20.23 -4.72
N GLU A 155 13.19 20.40 -4.99
CA GLU A 155 12.62 19.96 -6.25
C GLU A 155 13.29 20.68 -7.43
N LEU A 156 13.29 20.01 -8.57
CA LEU A 156 13.52 20.67 -9.84
C LEU A 156 12.42 21.73 -10.02
N GLY A 157 12.77 22.92 -10.48
CA GLY A 157 11.81 23.98 -10.68
C GLY A 157 10.75 23.65 -11.74
N THR A 158 9.81 24.54 -11.91
CA THR A 158 8.70 24.34 -12.83
C THR A 158 9.19 24.33 -14.27
N PHE A 159 8.70 23.38 -15.09
CA PHE A 159 8.93 23.42 -16.53
C PHE A 159 8.18 24.60 -17.15
N LYS A 160 8.91 25.56 -17.68
CA LYS A 160 8.38 26.79 -18.26
C LYS A 160 8.17 26.73 -19.78
N GLY A 161 8.35 25.58 -20.39
CA GLY A 161 8.19 25.42 -21.82
C GLY A 161 9.46 25.74 -22.62
N ASN A 162 9.30 26.24 -23.82
CA ASN A 162 10.40 26.49 -24.74
C ASN A 162 10.99 27.91 -24.54
N SER A 163 12.32 28.02 -24.59
CA SER A 163 13.04 29.29 -24.35
C SER A 163 12.64 30.46 -25.30
N ALA A 164 12.21 30.14 -26.51
CA ALA A 164 11.78 31.17 -27.49
C ALA A 164 10.41 31.76 -27.18
N THR A 165 9.59 31.14 -26.34
CA THR A 165 8.23 31.59 -26.07
C THR A 165 8.08 32.27 -24.70
N THR A 166 9.14 32.28 -23.91
CA THR A 166 9.11 32.81 -22.55
C THR A 166 9.98 34.03 -22.43
N THR A 167 9.42 35.12 -21.96
CA THR A 167 10.17 36.36 -21.70
C THR A 167 11.06 36.21 -20.50
N THR A 168 12.23 36.84 -20.53
CA THR A 168 13.29 36.72 -19.50
C THR A 168 12.85 37.06 -18.07
N ALA A 169 11.76 37.77 -17.89
CA ALA A 169 11.22 38.14 -16.57
C ALA A 169 10.45 37.00 -15.86
N ALA A 170 10.22 35.86 -16.50
CA ALA A 170 9.38 34.80 -16.00
C ALA A 170 10.17 33.62 -15.36
N TYR A 171 11.49 33.62 -15.45
CA TYR A 171 12.32 32.54 -14.89
C TYR A 171 12.75 32.87 -13.48
N VAL A 172 12.64 31.86 -12.63
CA VAL A 172 13.22 31.86 -11.27
C VAL A 172 14.26 30.76 -11.16
N VAL A 173 15.14 30.90 -10.20
CA VAL A 173 16.17 29.87 -9.93
C VAL A 173 15.53 28.49 -9.89
N ARG A 174 16.09 27.54 -10.65
CA ARG A 174 15.64 26.15 -10.86
C ARG A 174 14.52 25.91 -11.86
N ASP A 175 13.96 26.93 -12.48
CA ASP A 175 13.06 26.69 -13.60
C ASP A 175 13.75 25.88 -14.70
N ILE A 176 13.00 25.00 -15.33
CA ILE A 176 13.48 24.12 -16.40
C ILE A 176 12.96 24.64 -17.72
N VAL A 177 13.84 24.80 -18.67
CA VAL A 177 13.53 25.31 -20.00
C VAL A 177 14.11 24.41 -21.07
N LYS A 178 13.34 24.16 -22.13
CA LYS A 178 13.84 23.45 -23.32
C LYS A 178 14.39 24.46 -24.34
N GLY A 179 15.60 24.20 -24.81
CA GLY A 179 16.20 25.00 -25.90
C GLY A 179 15.44 24.84 -27.22
N THR A 180 15.28 25.95 -27.96
CA THR A 180 14.53 25.99 -29.22
C THR A 180 15.34 26.41 -30.41
N THR A 181 16.54 26.94 -30.21
CA THR A 181 17.44 27.27 -31.34
C THR A 181 18.13 26.01 -31.87
N ALA A 182 18.57 26.02 -33.11
CA ALA A 182 19.23 24.86 -33.72
C ALA A 182 20.46 24.36 -32.92
N ALA A 183 21.19 25.29 -32.29
CA ALA A 183 22.33 24.97 -31.42
C ALA A 183 21.92 24.42 -30.04
N GLN A 184 20.67 24.64 -29.62
CA GLN A 184 20.15 24.26 -28.29
C GLN A 184 19.10 23.15 -28.34
N LEU A 185 18.76 22.72 -29.55
CA LEU A 185 17.73 21.69 -29.76
C LEU A 185 18.11 20.42 -28.98
N ASN A 186 17.16 19.91 -28.21
CA ASN A 186 17.34 18.76 -27.30
C ASN A 186 18.09 19.04 -25.98
N ASN A 187 18.56 20.24 -25.74
CA ASN A 187 19.11 20.59 -24.44
C ASN A 187 18.01 21.04 -23.46
N ILE A 188 18.17 20.68 -22.22
CA ILE A 188 17.37 21.16 -21.09
C ILE A 188 18.27 22.05 -20.25
N TYR A 189 17.81 23.25 -19.96
CA TYR A 189 18.51 24.22 -19.15
C TYR A 189 17.81 24.36 -17.79
N ILE A 190 18.59 24.45 -16.74
CA ILE A 190 18.10 24.75 -15.39
C ILE A 190 18.59 26.14 -15.04
N CYS A 191 17.69 27.01 -14.61
CA CYS A 191 18.02 28.34 -14.13
C CYS A 191 18.74 28.23 -12.78
N ILE A 192 19.96 28.75 -12.70
CA ILE A 192 20.80 28.73 -11.49
C ILE A 192 20.93 30.11 -10.88
#